data_dfa7ab00a307af039e5c3bbea0d12500
#
_entry.id   dfa7ab00a307af039e5c3bbea0d12500
#
_cell.length_a   1.000
_cell.length_b   1.000
_cell.length_c   1.000
_cell.angle_alpha   90.00
_cell.angle_beta   90.00
_cell.angle_gamma   90.00
#
_symmetry.space_group_name_H-M   'P 1'
#
loop_
_entity.id
_entity.type
_entity.pdbx_description
1 polymer ?
#
loop_
_entity_poly.entity_id
_entity_poly.type
_entity_poly.pdbx_seq_one_letter_code
_entity_poly.pdbx_strand_id
1 'polypeptide(L)'
;MARIAFIGLGVMGGPIARHLRNAGHEMTVYNRSSAKADKWLAEHGGQKAASPAEAARDADFVVSCVGTDDDLASITLGRDGVFAAMPKGSTFIDHTTVSARIARQLAVEAKGRGIHCVDAPVTGGQAGAENGTLAIMCGGIETAVASAKPVMAAYSKRIVHVGGPGDGQTAKMVNQICIAGVLQGLSEALHFAQCAELDLDKVFDAISGGAAQSWQMD
;
A
#
# COMPACT_ATOMS: atom_id res chain seq x y z
N MET A 1 12.92 15.68 -7.56
CA MET A 1 13.73 14.49 -7.24
C MET A 1 13.87 14.43 -5.72
N ALA A 2 13.60 13.28 -5.12
CA ALA A 2 13.67 13.06 -3.68
C ALA A 2 14.40 11.74 -3.40
N ARG A 3 14.97 11.59 -2.21
CA ARG A 3 15.57 10.34 -1.74
C ARG A 3 14.49 9.52 -1.03
N ILE A 4 14.21 8.34 -1.56
CA ILE A 4 13.13 7.48 -1.06
C ILE A 4 13.69 6.15 -0.61
N ALA A 5 13.40 5.79 0.65
CA ALA A 5 13.58 4.43 1.14
C ALA A 5 12.30 3.63 0.91
N PHE A 6 12.41 2.44 0.32
CA PHE A 6 11.27 1.55 0.14
C PHE A 6 11.44 0.23 0.90
N ILE A 7 10.50 -0.07 1.79
CA ILE A 7 10.56 -1.22 2.69
C ILE A 7 9.48 -2.24 2.31
N GLY A 8 9.92 -3.38 1.80
CA GLY A 8 9.00 -4.45 1.40
C GLY A 8 8.73 -4.51 -0.10
N LEU A 9 9.44 -5.39 -0.80
CA LEU A 9 9.35 -5.61 -2.25
C LEU A 9 8.49 -6.85 -2.58
N GLY A 10 7.29 -6.89 -2.00
CA GLY A 10 6.29 -7.90 -2.31
C GLY A 10 5.58 -7.63 -3.64
N VAL A 11 4.48 -8.36 -3.88
CA VAL A 11 3.65 -8.25 -5.09
C VAL A 11 3.16 -6.82 -5.34
N MET A 12 2.86 -6.08 -4.27
CA MET A 12 2.43 -4.67 -4.35
C MET A 12 3.63 -3.72 -4.30
N GLY A 13 4.55 -3.92 -3.35
CA GLY A 13 5.64 -2.99 -3.09
C GLY A 13 6.68 -2.93 -4.21
N GLY A 14 7.00 -4.04 -4.85
CA GLY A 14 7.96 -4.07 -5.97
C GLY A 14 7.55 -3.15 -7.14
N PRO A 15 6.34 -3.29 -7.69
CA PRO A 15 5.82 -2.37 -8.71
C PRO A 15 5.75 -0.91 -8.26
N ILE A 16 5.29 -0.63 -7.03
CA ILE A 16 5.24 0.74 -6.49
C ILE A 16 6.64 1.35 -6.46
N ALA A 17 7.65 0.63 -5.95
CA ALA A 17 9.03 1.08 -5.91
C ALA A 17 9.59 1.34 -7.32
N ARG A 18 9.23 0.50 -8.31
CA ARG A 18 9.59 0.70 -9.72
C ARG A 18 9.02 2.00 -10.29
N HIS A 19 7.76 2.31 -10.01
CA HIS A 19 7.16 3.56 -10.47
C HIS A 19 7.86 4.79 -9.87
N LEU A 20 8.23 4.73 -8.59
CA LEU A 20 9.01 5.79 -7.94
C LEU A 20 10.37 5.96 -8.60
N ARG A 21 11.06 4.86 -8.90
CA ARG A 21 12.34 4.89 -9.63
C ARG A 21 12.19 5.52 -11.00
N ASN A 22 11.16 5.11 -11.77
CA ASN A 22 10.87 5.64 -13.10
C ASN A 22 10.47 7.13 -13.08
N ALA A 23 9.90 7.62 -11.98
CA ALA A 23 9.62 9.03 -11.77
C ALA A 23 10.89 9.86 -11.44
N GLY A 24 12.06 9.25 -11.43
CA GLY A 24 13.35 9.93 -11.26
C GLY A 24 13.78 10.11 -9.81
N HIS A 25 13.17 9.41 -8.84
CA HIS A 25 13.60 9.44 -7.45
C HIS A 25 14.86 8.59 -7.23
N GLU A 26 15.67 8.97 -6.23
CA GLU A 26 16.78 8.16 -5.75
C GLU A 26 16.22 7.10 -4.79
N MET A 27 16.44 5.81 -5.11
CA MET A 27 15.84 4.70 -4.39
C MET A 27 16.85 3.93 -3.55
N THR A 28 16.57 3.77 -2.27
CA THR A 28 17.21 2.78 -1.39
C THR A 28 16.16 1.77 -0.96
N VAL A 29 16.39 0.48 -1.26
CA VAL A 29 15.40 -0.55 -0.99
C VAL A 29 15.85 -1.50 0.11
N TYR A 30 14.90 -1.97 0.91
CA TYR A 30 15.09 -3.04 1.86
C TYR A 30 13.97 -4.07 1.75
N ASN A 31 14.34 -5.33 1.82
CA ASN A 31 13.38 -6.43 1.94
C ASN A 31 13.93 -7.51 2.87
N ARG A 32 13.08 -8.10 3.73
CA ARG A 32 13.47 -9.17 4.67
C ARG A 32 14.20 -10.33 3.96
N SER A 33 13.73 -10.72 2.77
CA SER A 33 14.47 -11.61 1.89
C SER A 33 15.40 -10.79 1.00
N SER A 34 16.71 -10.83 1.28
CA SER A 34 17.73 -10.10 0.52
C SER A 34 17.70 -10.42 -0.97
N ALA A 35 17.45 -11.66 -1.36
CA ALA A 35 17.38 -12.07 -2.75
C ALA A 35 16.30 -11.33 -3.57
N LYS A 36 15.17 -10.93 -2.93
CA LYS A 36 14.16 -10.10 -3.60
C LYS A 36 14.66 -8.69 -3.87
N ALA A 37 15.41 -8.10 -2.94
CA ALA A 37 16.03 -6.81 -3.14
C ALA A 37 17.10 -6.86 -4.23
N ASP A 38 17.94 -7.91 -4.23
CA ASP A 38 18.98 -8.10 -5.25
C ASP A 38 18.37 -8.22 -6.64
N LYS A 39 17.30 -9.00 -6.80
CA LYS A 39 16.57 -9.14 -8.07
C LYS A 39 16.02 -7.80 -8.53
N TRP A 40 15.32 -7.06 -7.64
CA TRP A 40 14.73 -5.77 -7.95
C TRP A 40 15.79 -4.76 -8.41
N LEU A 41 16.96 -4.72 -7.73
CA LEU A 41 18.07 -3.83 -8.06
C LEU A 41 18.72 -4.16 -9.41
N ALA A 42 18.85 -5.46 -9.74
CA ALA A 42 19.37 -5.88 -11.03
C ALA A 42 18.52 -5.38 -12.21
N GLU A 43 17.19 -5.24 -11.99
CA GLU A 43 16.25 -4.79 -13.03
C GLU A 43 16.08 -3.27 -13.06
N HIS A 44 16.16 -2.59 -11.90
CA HIS A 44 15.74 -1.18 -11.79
C HIS A 44 16.85 -0.24 -11.28
N GLY A 45 17.96 -0.76 -10.78
CA GLY A 45 19.01 0.03 -10.15
C GLY A 45 18.62 0.60 -8.79
N GLY A 46 19.46 1.46 -8.23
CA GLY A 46 19.29 2.04 -6.90
C GLY A 46 20.30 1.46 -5.91
N GLN A 47 19.98 1.55 -4.62
CA GLN A 47 20.82 1.06 -3.53
C GLN A 47 20.06 0.05 -2.67
N LYS A 48 20.80 -0.89 -2.05
CA LYS A 48 20.27 -1.83 -1.06
C LYS A 48 20.77 -1.48 0.32
N ALA A 49 19.89 -1.55 1.29
CA ALA A 49 20.24 -1.45 2.70
C ALA A 49 20.19 -2.82 3.39
N ALA A 50 20.98 -3.00 4.43
CA ALA A 50 21.00 -4.21 5.25
C ALA A 50 19.91 -4.21 6.35
N SER A 51 19.35 -3.03 6.67
CA SER A 51 18.25 -2.89 7.63
C SER A 51 17.29 -1.77 7.23
N PRO A 52 16.05 -1.76 7.78
CA PRO A 52 15.12 -0.64 7.59
C PRO A 52 15.72 0.70 8.04
N ALA A 53 16.42 0.75 9.18
CA ALA A 53 17.06 1.96 9.69
C ALA A 53 18.14 2.47 8.73
N GLU A 54 18.96 1.57 8.17
CA GLU A 54 19.97 1.96 7.19
C GLU A 54 19.34 2.57 5.93
N ALA A 55 18.26 1.96 5.43
CA ALA A 55 17.54 2.50 4.28
C ALA A 55 17.00 3.91 4.53
N ALA A 56 16.55 4.18 5.76
CA ALA A 56 15.85 5.41 6.12
C ALA A 56 16.77 6.60 6.47
N ARG A 57 18.08 6.36 6.68
CA ARG A 57 19.01 7.34 7.27
C ARG A 57 19.04 8.71 6.58
N ASP A 58 19.00 8.72 5.28
CA ASP A 58 19.08 9.96 4.48
C ASP A 58 17.81 10.20 3.66
N ALA A 59 16.72 9.45 3.94
CA ALA A 59 15.51 9.50 3.15
C ALA A 59 14.65 10.73 3.46
N ASP A 60 14.17 11.39 2.42
CA ASP A 60 13.15 12.44 2.53
C ASP A 60 11.76 11.78 2.76
N PHE A 61 11.56 10.60 2.15
CA PHE A 61 10.37 9.77 2.31
C PHE A 61 10.77 8.32 2.57
N VAL A 62 10.06 7.68 3.48
CA VAL A 62 10.11 6.23 3.68
C VAL A 62 8.76 5.67 3.32
N VAL A 63 8.72 4.74 2.38
CA VAL A 63 7.50 4.07 1.93
C VAL A 63 7.56 2.61 2.34
N SER A 64 6.50 2.08 2.93
CA SER A 64 6.42 0.67 3.34
C SER A 64 5.21 -0.05 2.73
N CYS A 65 5.41 -1.34 2.44
CA CYS A 65 4.35 -2.26 2.08
C CYS A 65 4.75 -3.67 2.52
N VAL A 66 4.33 -4.05 3.72
CA VAL A 66 4.69 -5.32 4.38
C VAL A 66 3.45 -6.19 4.64
N GLY A 67 3.50 -7.16 5.56
CA GLY A 67 2.45 -8.16 5.68
C GLY A 67 1.41 -7.90 6.77
N THR A 68 1.86 -7.64 7.99
CA THR A 68 1.01 -7.65 9.20
C THR A 68 1.31 -6.47 10.13
N ASP A 69 0.48 -6.28 11.17
CA ASP A 69 0.75 -5.33 12.26
C ASP A 69 2.14 -5.56 12.87
N ASP A 70 2.52 -6.81 13.11
CA ASP A 70 3.81 -7.17 13.71
C ASP A 70 4.98 -6.89 12.76
N ASP A 71 4.83 -7.21 11.46
CA ASP A 71 5.83 -6.85 10.46
C ASP A 71 6.03 -5.33 10.41
N LEU A 72 4.93 -4.56 10.42
CA LEU A 72 4.97 -3.11 10.39
C LEU A 72 5.60 -2.53 11.66
N ALA A 73 5.24 -3.04 12.84
CA ALA A 73 5.87 -2.65 14.10
C ALA A 73 7.37 -2.95 14.10
N SER A 74 7.77 -4.12 13.60
CA SER A 74 9.18 -4.52 13.53
C SER A 74 10.02 -3.58 12.67
N ILE A 75 9.53 -3.22 11.46
CA ILE A 75 10.27 -2.35 10.55
C ILE A 75 10.25 -0.87 10.95
N THR A 76 9.34 -0.46 11.84
CA THR A 76 9.19 0.94 12.29
C THR A 76 9.76 1.19 13.67
N LEU A 77 9.31 0.42 14.67
CA LEU A 77 9.60 0.61 16.10
C LEU A 77 10.71 -0.33 16.62
N GLY A 78 11.07 -1.36 15.84
CA GLY A 78 12.12 -2.29 16.18
C GLY A 78 13.47 -1.58 16.37
N ARG A 79 14.46 -2.30 16.94
CA ARG A 79 15.81 -1.77 17.19
C ARG A 79 16.45 -1.17 15.93
N ASP A 80 16.26 -1.83 14.78
CA ASP A 80 16.77 -1.42 13.47
C ASP A 80 15.62 -0.90 12.57
N GLY A 81 14.55 -0.37 13.19
CA GLY A 81 13.39 0.19 12.53
C GLY A 81 13.64 1.59 11.96
N VAL A 82 12.83 1.97 10.97
CA VAL A 82 13.03 3.23 10.24
C VAL A 82 12.93 4.46 11.14
N PHE A 83 12.09 4.46 12.17
CA PHE A 83 11.93 5.62 13.07
C PHE A 83 13.16 5.92 13.94
N ALA A 84 14.09 4.96 14.07
CA ALA A 84 15.35 5.19 14.76
C ALA A 84 16.34 6.03 13.93
N ALA A 85 16.17 6.08 12.61
CA ALA A 85 17.14 6.69 11.70
C ALA A 85 16.56 7.76 10.76
N MET A 86 15.22 7.84 10.62
CA MET A 86 14.57 8.85 9.78
C MET A 86 14.90 10.27 10.22
N PRO A 87 15.27 11.16 9.28
CA PRO A 87 15.50 12.58 9.58
C PRO A 87 14.22 13.26 10.09
N LYS A 88 14.38 14.25 10.97
CA LYS A 88 13.28 15.13 11.38
C LYS A 88 12.73 15.86 10.14
N GLY A 89 11.41 15.95 10.04
CA GLY A 89 10.73 16.57 8.91
C GLY A 89 10.50 15.62 7.71
N SER A 90 11.12 14.42 7.72
CA SER A 90 10.82 13.40 6.71
C SER A 90 9.42 12.81 6.88
N THR A 91 8.93 12.12 5.85
CA THR A 91 7.57 11.56 5.84
C THR A 91 7.61 10.04 5.71
N PHE A 92 6.93 9.34 6.62
CA PHE A 92 6.65 7.91 6.53
C PHE A 92 5.29 7.70 5.88
N ILE A 93 5.22 6.85 4.85
CA ILE A 93 4.01 6.50 4.10
C ILE A 93 3.85 4.98 4.15
N ASP A 94 2.77 4.49 4.76
CA ASP A 94 2.53 3.06 4.88
C ASP A 94 1.36 2.60 4.01
N HIS A 95 1.64 1.71 3.06
CA HIS A 95 0.65 1.07 2.19
C HIS A 95 0.18 -0.29 2.69
N THR A 96 0.71 -0.75 3.80
CA THR A 96 0.31 -2.03 4.40
C THR A 96 -1.16 -1.98 4.82
N THR A 97 -1.90 -3.04 4.56
CA THR A 97 -3.25 -3.21 5.13
C THR A 97 -3.12 -3.79 6.53
N VAL A 98 -3.31 -2.95 7.54
CA VAL A 98 -3.12 -3.25 8.97
C VAL A 98 -4.28 -2.69 9.80
N SER A 99 -4.25 -2.93 11.12
CA SER A 99 -5.24 -2.36 12.02
C SER A 99 -5.09 -0.83 12.11
N ALA A 100 -6.23 -0.11 12.24
CA ALA A 100 -6.20 1.32 12.54
C ALA A 100 -5.51 1.63 13.90
N ARG A 101 -5.43 0.64 14.79
CA ARG A 101 -4.74 0.74 16.07
C ARG A 101 -3.24 0.95 15.88
N ILE A 102 -2.58 0.10 15.09
CA ILE A 102 -1.14 0.24 14.82
C ILE A 102 -0.85 1.54 14.06
N ALA A 103 -1.68 1.91 13.08
CA ALA A 103 -1.51 3.16 12.35
C ALA A 103 -1.53 4.40 13.28
N ARG A 104 -2.48 4.44 14.22
CA ARG A 104 -2.53 5.51 15.24
C ARG A 104 -1.33 5.49 16.18
N GLN A 105 -0.89 4.31 16.61
CA GLN A 105 0.32 4.17 17.42
C GLN A 105 1.55 4.73 16.69
N LEU A 106 1.75 4.36 15.44
CA LEU A 106 2.87 4.84 14.63
C LEU A 106 2.83 6.36 14.42
N ALA A 107 1.65 6.93 14.23
CA ALA A 107 1.50 8.38 14.12
C ALA A 107 1.95 9.13 15.40
N VAL A 108 1.64 8.57 16.58
CA VAL A 108 2.09 9.14 17.87
C VAL A 108 3.60 9.03 18.01
N GLU A 109 4.17 7.87 17.71
CA GLU A 109 5.62 7.63 17.80
C GLU A 109 6.42 8.48 16.81
N ALA A 110 5.93 8.60 15.57
CA ALA A 110 6.53 9.45 14.54
C ALA A 110 6.51 10.92 14.96
N LYS A 111 5.37 11.41 15.46
CA LYS A 111 5.23 12.79 15.97
C LYS A 111 6.24 13.10 17.07
N GLY A 112 6.45 12.16 18.03
CA GLY A 112 7.44 12.33 19.11
C GLY A 112 8.87 12.47 18.59
N ARG A 113 9.15 12.03 17.39
CA ARG A 113 10.45 12.10 16.70
C ARG A 113 10.56 13.24 15.68
N GLY A 114 9.48 13.99 15.48
CA GLY A 114 9.40 15.05 14.47
C GLY A 114 9.28 14.53 13.03
N ILE A 115 8.73 13.31 12.86
CA ILE A 115 8.49 12.66 11.58
C ILE A 115 6.99 12.80 11.21
N HIS A 116 6.68 13.07 9.95
CA HIS A 116 5.33 13.00 9.44
C HIS A 116 4.94 11.54 9.17
N CYS A 117 3.69 11.16 9.48
CA CYS A 117 3.20 9.80 9.29
C CYS A 117 1.86 9.81 8.54
N VAL A 118 1.75 8.97 7.51
CA VAL A 118 0.54 8.78 6.70
C VAL A 118 0.27 7.29 6.57
N ASP A 119 -0.89 6.84 7.06
CA ASP A 119 -1.43 5.54 6.72
C ASP A 119 -2.18 5.64 5.38
N ALA A 120 -1.73 4.89 4.40
CA ALA A 120 -2.11 5.06 3.00
C ALA A 120 -2.41 3.71 2.30
N PRO A 121 -3.28 2.87 2.87
CA PRO A 121 -3.65 1.62 2.24
C PRO A 121 -4.24 1.84 0.84
N VAL A 122 -4.04 0.84 -0.03
CA VAL A 122 -4.35 0.93 -1.45
C VAL A 122 -5.45 -0.03 -1.87
N THR A 123 -6.11 0.29 -2.99
CA THR A 123 -6.99 -0.63 -3.71
C THR A 123 -6.70 -0.56 -5.21
N GLY A 124 -6.99 -1.66 -5.93
CA GLY A 124 -6.67 -1.85 -7.34
C GLY A 124 -5.90 -3.16 -7.62
N GLY A 125 -5.54 -3.91 -6.55
CA GLY A 125 -4.86 -5.20 -6.65
C GLY A 125 -3.47 -5.11 -7.30
N GLN A 126 -2.92 -6.26 -7.67
CA GLN A 126 -1.62 -6.37 -8.33
C GLN A 126 -1.60 -5.61 -9.66
N ALA A 127 -2.63 -5.76 -10.47
CA ALA A 127 -2.74 -5.07 -11.75
C ALA A 127 -2.70 -3.54 -11.59
N GLY A 128 -3.38 -3.00 -10.56
CA GLY A 128 -3.32 -1.57 -10.25
C GLY A 128 -1.93 -1.11 -9.83
N ALA A 129 -1.19 -1.93 -9.07
CA ALA A 129 0.19 -1.63 -8.69
C ALA A 129 1.14 -1.68 -9.90
N GLU A 130 1.00 -2.69 -10.76
CA GLU A 130 1.81 -2.85 -11.96
C GLU A 130 1.60 -1.72 -12.97
N ASN A 131 0.36 -1.28 -13.13
CA ASN A 131 -0.03 -0.23 -14.09
C ASN A 131 0.05 1.20 -13.52
N GLY A 132 0.39 1.39 -12.23
CA GLY A 132 0.44 2.72 -11.61
C GLY A 132 -0.94 3.37 -11.47
N THR A 133 -2.00 2.57 -11.32
CA THR A 133 -3.40 3.04 -11.31
C THR A 133 -4.11 2.80 -9.98
N LEU A 134 -3.35 2.67 -8.90
CA LEU A 134 -3.91 2.46 -7.56
C LEU A 134 -4.82 3.61 -7.12
N ALA A 135 -5.80 3.32 -6.28
CA ALA A 135 -6.48 4.33 -5.48
C ALA A 135 -6.00 4.20 -4.03
N ILE A 136 -5.67 5.35 -3.42
CA ILE A 136 -5.04 5.43 -2.09
C ILE A 136 -5.99 6.16 -1.14
N MET A 137 -6.20 5.55 0.03
CA MET A 137 -6.99 6.10 1.13
C MET A 137 -6.03 6.60 2.20
N CYS A 138 -5.87 7.91 2.35
CA CYS A 138 -4.87 8.48 3.27
C CYS A 138 -5.51 8.90 4.60
N GLY A 139 -4.94 8.43 5.69
CA GLY A 139 -5.11 8.93 7.04
C GLY A 139 -3.85 9.65 7.52
N GLY A 140 -4.02 10.77 8.21
CA GLY A 140 -2.90 11.57 8.72
C GLY A 140 -3.25 13.04 8.86
N ILE A 141 -2.33 13.82 9.41
CA ILE A 141 -2.51 15.28 9.43
C ILE A 141 -2.42 15.85 8.01
N GLU A 142 -3.18 16.89 7.73
CA GLU A 142 -3.32 17.46 6.38
C GLU A 142 -1.96 17.80 5.73
N THR A 143 -1.05 18.40 6.50
CA THR A 143 0.29 18.77 6.01
C THR A 143 1.13 17.56 5.63
N ALA A 144 1.04 16.44 6.37
CA ALA A 144 1.74 15.20 6.06
C ALA A 144 1.19 14.57 4.78
N VAL A 145 -0.13 14.49 4.64
CA VAL A 145 -0.77 13.96 3.43
C VAL A 145 -0.46 14.83 2.21
N ALA A 146 -0.49 16.16 2.36
CA ALA A 146 -0.14 17.08 1.28
C ALA A 146 1.31 16.89 0.81
N SER A 147 2.26 16.71 1.73
CA SER A 147 3.65 16.40 1.43
C SER A 147 3.84 15.07 0.70
N ALA A 148 3.06 14.05 1.06
CA ALA A 148 3.14 12.70 0.48
C ALA A 148 2.49 12.60 -0.91
N LYS A 149 1.48 13.41 -1.22
CA LYS A 149 0.73 13.35 -2.49
C LYS A 149 1.60 13.33 -3.76
N PRO A 150 2.61 14.21 -3.93
CA PRO A 150 3.44 14.20 -5.14
C PRO A 150 4.19 12.89 -5.34
N VAL A 151 4.64 12.25 -4.26
CA VAL A 151 5.32 10.94 -4.30
C VAL A 151 4.34 9.85 -4.68
N MET A 152 3.17 9.82 -4.05
CA MET A 152 2.12 8.83 -4.31
C MET A 152 1.51 8.95 -5.72
N ALA A 153 1.56 10.11 -6.34
CA ALA A 153 1.05 10.34 -7.70
C ALA A 153 1.79 9.52 -8.77
N ALA A 154 3.02 9.07 -8.50
CA ALA A 154 3.80 8.27 -9.44
C ALA A 154 3.19 6.87 -9.72
N TYR A 155 2.36 6.34 -8.83
CA TYR A 155 1.79 4.98 -8.91
C TYR A 155 0.29 4.92 -8.62
N SER A 156 -0.39 6.05 -8.65
CA SER A 156 -1.83 6.08 -8.35
C SER A 156 -2.60 7.00 -9.29
N LYS A 157 -3.84 6.63 -9.57
CA LYS A 157 -4.80 7.47 -10.31
C LYS A 157 -5.69 8.30 -9.37
N ARG A 158 -5.75 7.97 -8.09
CA ARG A 158 -6.61 8.64 -7.10
C ARG A 158 -5.99 8.59 -5.71
N ILE A 159 -5.91 9.75 -5.06
CA ILE A 159 -5.43 9.90 -3.69
C ILE A 159 -6.48 10.68 -2.92
N VAL A 160 -7.05 10.07 -1.89
CA VAL A 160 -8.11 10.68 -1.07
C VAL A 160 -7.62 10.82 0.37
N HIS A 161 -7.59 12.03 0.91
CA HIS A 161 -7.41 12.26 2.33
C HIS A 161 -8.75 12.03 3.03
N VAL A 162 -8.85 10.95 3.80
CA VAL A 162 -10.09 10.49 4.44
C VAL A 162 -10.29 11.14 5.80
N GLY A 163 -9.19 11.37 6.52
CA GLY A 163 -9.26 11.94 7.87
C GLY A 163 -7.94 11.85 8.61
N GLY A 164 -7.99 11.82 9.93
CA GLY A 164 -6.82 11.75 10.82
C GLY A 164 -6.08 10.41 10.76
N PRO A 165 -5.04 10.24 11.61
CA PRO A 165 -4.28 8.99 11.66
C PRO A 165 -5.16 7.76 11.92
N GLY A 166 -4.98 6.71 11.09
CA GLY A 166 -5.75 5.45 11.13
C GLY A 166 -7.07 5.49 10.35
N ASP A 167 -7.50 6.65 9.83
CA ASP A 167 -8.75 6.74 9.06
C ASP A 167 -8.58 6.19 7.63
N GLY A 168 -7.37 6.20 7.08
CA GLY A 168 -7.05 5.48 5.85
C GLY A 168 -7.27 3.98 6.00
N GLN A 169 -6.78 3.38 7.08
CA GLN A 169 -7.00 1.95 7.39
C GLN A 169 -8.48 1.65 7.65
N THR A 170 -9.19 2.55 8.35
CA THR A 170 -10.64 2.40 8.56
C THR A 170 -11.40 2.43 7.23
N ALA A 171 -11.06 3.33 6.33
CA ALA A 171 -11.62 3.37 4.97
C ALA A 171 -11.29 2.09 4.18
N LYS A 172 -10.07 1.54 4.36
CA LYS A 172 -9.71 0.24 3.76
C LYS A 172 -10.56 -0.90 4.31
N MET A 173 -10.90 -0.89 5.60
CA MET A 173 -11.83 -1.89 6.17
C MET A 173 -13.21 -1.81 5.52
N VAL A 174 -13.75 -0.59 5.30
CA VAL A 174 -15.00 -0.40 4.55
C VAL A 174 -14.89 -1.00 3.14
N ASN A 175 -13.81 -0.70 2.42
CA ASN A 175 -13.56 -1.29 1.11
C ASN A 175 -13.53 -2.83 1.16
N GLN A 176 -12.89 -3.44 2.17
CA GLN A 176 -12.80 -4.90 2.29
C GLN A 176 -14.14 -5.54 2.62
N ILE A 177 -15.00 -4.89 3.41
CA ILE A 177 -16.38 -5.36 3.67
C ILE A 177 -17.16 -5.39 2.35
N CYS A 178 -17.07 -4.36 1.52
CA CYS A 178 -17.74 -4.34 0.21
C CYS A 178 -17.26 -5.47 -0.69
N ILE A 179 -15.92 -5.68 -0.79
CA ILE A 179 -15.34 -6.76 -1.61
C ILE A 179 -15.80 -8.13 -1.12
N ALA A 180 -15.77 -8.37 0.21
CA ALA A 180 -16.23 -9.63 0.79
C ALA A 180 -17.70 -9.89 0.46
N GLY A 181 -18.57 -8.88 0.55
CA GLY A 181 -19.99 -8.99 0.22
C GLY A 181 -20.22 -9.33 -1.26
N VAL A 182 -19.49 -8.65 -2.16
CA VAL A 182 -19.58 -8.93 -3.61
C VAL A 182 -19.14 -10.35 -3.92
N LEU A 183 -17.99 -10.79 -3.43
CA LEU A 183 -17.46 -12.13 -3.69
C LEU A 183 -18.38 -13.23 -3.13
N GLN A 184 -18.88 -13.03 -1.89
CA GLN A 184 -19.80 -13.99 -1.30
C GLN A 184 -21.11 -14.08 -2.09
N GLY A 185 -21.71 -12.93 -2.41
CA GLY A 185 -22.96 -12.88 -3.18
C GLY A 185 -22.82 -13.51 -4.56
N LEU A 186 -21.71 -13.24 -5.26
CA LEU A 186 -21.44 -13.84 -6.57
C LEU A 186 -21.24 -15.36 -6.45
N SER A 187 -20.49 -15.84 -5.46
CA SER A 187 -20.25 -17.26 -5.23
C SER A 187 -21.57 -18.02 -4.94
N GLU A 188 -22.44 -17.47 -4.11
CA GLU A 188 -23.76 -18.04 -3.80
C GLU A 188 -24.66 -18.05 -5.03
N ALA A 189 -24.65 -16.98 -5.83
CA ALA A 189 -25.45 -16.91 -7.06
C ALA A 189 -25.03 -17.95 -8.08
N LEU A 190 -23.71 -18.16 -8.27
CA LEU A 190 -23.19 -19.20 -9.16
C LEU A 190 -23.54 -20.61 -8.69
N HIS A 191 -23.40 -20.87 -7.40
CA HIS A 191 -23.78 -22.15 -6.83
C HIS A 191 -25.28 -22.42 -7.00
N PHE A 192 -26.13 -21.42 -6.77
CA PHE A 192 -27.57 -21.51 -7.02
C PHE A 192 -27.87 -21.85 -8.49
N ALA A 193 -27.23 -21.18 -9.44
CA ALA A 193 -27.40 -21.43 -10.87
C ALA A 193 -26.99 -22.87 -11.25
N GLN A 194 -25.88 -23.38 -10.67
CA GLN A 194 -25.44 -24.76 -10.84
C GLN A 194 -26.46 -25.76 -10.31
N CYS A 195 -27.03 -25.56 -9.12
CA CYS A 195 -28.03 -26.41 -8.51
C CYS A 195 -29.36 -26.38 -9.31
N ALA A 196 -29.65 -25.27 -10.01
CA ALA A 196 -30.78 -25.11 -10.86
C ALA A 196 -30.53 -25.63 -12.32
N GLU A 197 -29.37 -26.26 -12.54
CA GLU A 197 -28.96 -26.83 -13.85
C GLU A 197 -28.95 -25.77 -14.98
N LEU A 198 -28.67 -24.49 -14.66
CA LEU A 198 -28.57 -23.43 -15.67
C LEU A 198 -27.19 -23.46 -16.34
N ASP A 199 -27.15 -23.03 -17.58
CA ASP A 199 -25.94 -22.76 -18.33
C ASP A 199 -25.30 -21.49 -17.78
N LEU A 200 -24.14 -21.61 -17.10
CA LEU A 200 -23.49 -20.50 -16.41
C LEU A 200 -23.05 -19.40 -17.37
N ASP A 201 -22.58 -19.72 -18.57
CA ASP A 201 -22.13 -18.73 -19.55
C ASP A 201 -23.31 -17.85 -19.97
N LYS A 202 -24.51 -18.45 -20.19
CA LYS A 202 -25.72 -17.70 -20.48
C LYS A 202 -26.21 -16.86 -19.29
N VAL A 203 -26.07 -17.38 -18.09
CA VAL A 203 -26.41 -16.61 -16.86
C VAL A 203 -25.51 -15.38 -16.76
N PHE A 204 -24.19 -15.55 -16.94
CA PHE A 204 -23.25 -14.41 -16.91
C PHE A 204 -23.57 -13.39 -18.01
N ASP A 205 -23.80 -13.85 -19.25
CA ASP A 205 -24.16 -12.97 -20.38
C ASP A 205 -25.43 -12.16 -20.05
N ALA A 206 -26.43 -12.82 -19.45
CA ALA A 206 -27.69 -12.17 -19.10
C ALA A 206 -27.62 -11.13 -18.00
N ILE A 207 -26.69 -11.27 -17.00
CA ILE A 207 -26.59 -10.36 -15.87
C ILE A 207 -25.45 -9.34 -16.02
N SER A 208 -24.53 -9.55 -16.96
CA SER A 208 -23.45 -8.62 -17.27
C SER A 208 -24.01 -7.29 -17.77
N GLY A 209 -23.43 -6.19 -17.31
CA GLY A 209 -23.91 -4.84 -17.63
C GLY A 209 -25.19 -4.41 -16.91
N GLY A 210 -25.81 -5.30 -16.10
CA GLY A 210 -26.98 -4.99 -15.28
C GLY A 210 -26.64 -4.50 -13.88
N ALA A 211 -27.63 -4.41 -13.01
CA ALA A 211 -27.48 -3.94 -11.64
C ALA A 211 -26.57 -4.82 -10.76
N ALA A 212 -26.39 -6.09 -11.12
CA ALA A 212 -25.51 -7.03 -10.41
C ALA A 212 -24.05 -6.99 -10.89
N GLN A 213 -23.76 -6.25 -11.97
CA GLN A 213 -22.41 -6.19 -12.53
C GLN A 213 -21.38 -5.76 -11.50
N SER A 214 -20.27 -6.45 -11.49
CA SER A 214 -19.07 -6.07 -10.75
C SER A 214 -17.84 -6.48 -11.57
N TRP A 215 -16.71 -5.78 -11.37
CA TRP A 215 -15.46 -6.09 -12.09
C TRP A 215 -14.86 -7.47 -11.73
N GLN A 216 -15.38 -8.14 -10.71
CA GLN A 216 -15.05 -9.53 -10.40
C GLN A 216 -15.70 -10.53 -11.37
N MET A 217 -16.64 -10.09 -12.17
CA MET A 217 -17.31 -10.90 -13.20
C MET A 217 -16.60 -10.82 -14.55
N ASP A 218 -15.69 -9.85 -14.73
CA ASP A 218 -14.87 -9.65 -15.92
C ASP A 218 -13.58 -10.48 -15.83
#